data_6aa9f29b617a7eba7944ed5febd258a0
#
_entry.id   6aa9f29b617a7eba7944ed5febd258a0
#
_cell.length_a   1.000
_cell.length_b   1.000
_cell.length_c   1.000
_cell.angle_alpha   90.00
_cell.angle_beta   90.00
_cell.angle_gamma   90.00
#
_symmetry.space_group_name_H-M   'P 1'
#
loop_
_entity.id
_entity.type
_entity.pdbx_description
1 polymer ?
#
loop_
_entity_poly.entity_id
_entity_poly.type
_entity_poly.pdbx_seq_one_letter_code
_entity_poly.pdbx_strand_id
1 'polypeptide(L)'
;MIHAFIKKGSFQDSVSLMIISRKLSEAPEVEEISVMMGTPANKSLLDVTGFWHDIFNEATPNDICVSIKAESDDPAIIETISSALEEALADIANGQKSGNKLTTRSEEH
;
A
#
# COMPACT_ATOMS: atom_id res chain seq x y z
N MET A 1 6.47 0.82 -16.21
CA MET A 1 7.36 0.02 -15.34
C MET A 1 6.63 -0.37 -14.07
N ILE A 2 6.68 -1.65 -13.71
CA ILE A 2 6.05 -2.12 -12.48
C ILE A 2 7.11 -2.26 -11.39
N HIS A 3 6.89 -1.60 -10.27
CA HIS A 3 7.70 -1.76 -9.06
C HIS A 3 6.82 -2.40 -8.00
N ALA A 4 7.34 -3.37 -7.28
CA ALA A 4 6.53 -4.11 -6.33
C ALA A 4 7.33 -4.51 -5.11
N PHE A 5 6.62 -4.61 -3.99
CA PHE A 5 7.22 -5.14 -2.76
C PHE A 5 6.12 -5.71 -1.87
N ILE A 6 6.55 -6.41 -0.82
CA ILE A 6 5.65 -7.07 0.13
C ILE A 6 5.98 -6.57 1.53
N LYS A 7 4.94 -6.23 2.29
CA LYS A 7 5.09 -5.96 3.72
C LYS A 7 4.63 -7.20 4.48
N LYS A 8 5.58 -7.93 5.04
CA LYS A 8 5.32 -9.19 5.70
C LYS A 8 4.58 -9.02 7.03
N GLY A 9 3.63 -9.92 7.27
CA GLY A 9 2.97 -10.02 8.58
C GLY A 9 2.21 -8.79 9.00
N SER A 10 1.67 -8.02 8.07
CA SER A 10 1.01 -6.75 8.35
C SER A 10 -0.43 -6.74 7.87
N PHE A 11 -1.22 -7.67 8.37
CA PHE A 11 -2.63 -7.74 7.98
C PHE A 11 -3.35 -6.44 8.29
N GLN A 12 -4.13 -5.95 7.31
CA GLN A 12 -4.96 -4.77 7.45
C GLN A 12 -6.34 -5.05 6.84
N ASP A 13 -7.37 -4.39 7.35
CA ASP A 13 -8.70 -4.52 6.78
C ASP A 13 -8.85 -3.65 5.53
N SER A 14 -10.00 -3.76 4.86
CA SER A 14 -10.25 -3.05 3.60
C SER A 14 -10.17 -1.54 3.75
N VAL A 15 -10.67 -1.01 4.87
CA VAL A 15 -10.67 0.44 5.10
C VAL A 15 -9.25 0.93 5.28
N SER A 16 -8.46 0.21 6.06
CA SER A 16 -7.05 0.57 6.29
C SER A 16 -6.26 0.51 4.98
N LEU A 17 -6.49 -0.52 4.16
CA LEU A 17 -5.82 -0.64 2.87
C LEU A 17 -6.19 0.52 1.95
N MET A 18 -7.44 0.96 2.00
CA MET A 18 -7.87 2.11 1.20
C MET A 18 -7.14 3.38 1.61
N ILE A 19 -7.00 3.60 2.92
CA ILE A 19 -6.26 4.75 3.44
C ILE A 19 -4.80 4.69 3.01
N ILE A 20 -4.20 3.52 3.12
CA ILE A 20 -2.80 3.30 2.71
C ILE A 20 -2.64 3.60 1.22
N SER A 21 -3.52 3.04 0.41
CA SER A 21 -3.46 3.23 -1.04
C SER A 21 -3.54 4.70 -1.41
N ARG A 22 -4.43 5.44 -0.77
CA ARG A 22 -4.57 6.87 -1.03
C ARG A 22 -3.30 7.63 -0.67
N LYS A 23 -2.72 7.33 0.48
CA LYS A 23 -1.49 7.99 0.91
C LYS A 23 -0.34 7.71 -0.06
N LEU A 24 -0.19 6.46 -0.45
CA LEU A 24 0.91 6.08 -1.35
C LEU A 24 0.73 6.67 -2.74
N SER A 25 -0.51 6.85 -3.20
CA SER A 25 -0.78 7.39 -4.52
C SER A 25 -0.45 8.88 -4.65
N GLU A 26 -0.18 9.55 -3.52
CA GLU A 26 0.19 10.96 -3.54
C GLU A 26 1.63 11.20 -3.99
N ALA A 27 2.45 10.15 -4.07
CA ALA A 27 3.84 10.28 -4.52
C ALA A 27 3.87 10.69 -5.99
N PRO A 28 4.65 11.73 -6.34
CA PRO A 28 4.65 12.23 -7.72
C PRO A 28 5.14 11.22 -8.75
N GLU A 29 5.97 10.26 -8.35
CA GLU A 29 6.50 9.26 -9.27
C GLU A 29 5.49 8.18 -9.63
N VAL A 30 4.39 8.08 -8.89
CA VAL A 30 3.42 7.01 -9.03
C VAL A 30 2.34 7.40 -10.03
N GLU A 31 2.19 6.62 -11.11
CA GLU A 31 1.07 6.79 -12.05
C GLU A 31 -0.16 6.08 -11.54
N GLU A 32 0.01 4.83 -11.12
CA GLU A 32 -1.05 4.03 -10.55
C GLU A 32 -0.46 3.16 -9.46
N ILE A 33 -1.29 2.78 -8.49
CA ILE A 33 -0.84 1.93 -7.41
C ILE A 33 -1.95 0.94 -7.04
N SER A 34 -1.54 -0.25 -6.63
CA SER A 34 -2.45 -1.26 -6.12
C SER A 34 -1.90 -1.76 -4.78
N VAL A 35 -2.74 -1.73 -3.75
CA VAL A 35 -2.37 -2.18 -2.41
C VAL A 35 -3.44 -3.15 -1.93
N MET A 36 -3.05 -4.39 -1.64
CA MET A 36 -4.00 -5.41 -1.20
C MET A 36 -3.28 -6.52 -0.47
N MET A 37 -4.05 -7.32 0.27
CA MET A 37 -3.48 -8.49 0.94
C MET A 37 -3.16 -9.57 -0.08
N GLY A 38 -2.22 -10.45 0.26
CA GLY A 38 -1.73 -11.48 -0.66
C GLY A 38 -2.58 -12.75 -0.72
N THR A 39 -3.91 -12.61 -0.70
CA THR A 39 -4.80 -13.75 -0.87
C THR A 39 -4.76 -14.26 -2.30
N PRO A 40 -5.11 -15.53 -2.54
CA PRO A 40 -5.15 -16.04 -3.93
C PRO A 40 -6.05 -15.23 -4.85
N ALA A 41 -7.21 -14.77 -4.35
CA ALA A 41 -8.12 -13.96 -5.15
C ALA A 41 -7.47 -12.64 -5.55
N ASN A 42 -6.78 -12.00 -4.60
CA ASN A 42 -6.11 -10.72 -4.87
C ASN A 42 -4.92 -10.91 -5.80
N LYS A 43 -4.20 -12.02 -5.68
CA LYS A 43 -3.11 -12.31 -6.61
C LYS A 43 -3.62 -12.44 -8.03
N SER A 44 -4.76 -13.11 -8.22
CA SER A 44 -5.39 -13.19 -9.54
C SER A 44 -5.76 -11.81 -10.06
N LEU A 45 -6.28 -10.95 -9.18
CA LEU A 45 -6.66 -9.61 -9.56
C LEU A 45 -5.45 -8.79 -10.00
N LEU A 46 -4.33 -8.92 -9.28
CA LEU A 46 -3.08 -8.25 -9.68
C LEU A 46 -2.64 -8.70 -11.06
N ASP A 47 -2.79 -9.98 -11.34
CA ASP A 47 -2.39 -10.54 -12.64
C ASP A 47 -3.26 -9.96 -13.76
N VAL A 48 -4.58 -9.99 -13.62
CA VAL A 48 -5.47 -9.55 -14.69
C VAL A 48 -5.47 -8.05 -14.90
N THR A 49 -5.08 -7.27 -13.89
CA THR A 49 -5.04 -5.80 -13.99
C THR A 49 -3.70 -5.27 -14.45
N GLY A 50 -2.72 -6.17 -14.65
CA GLY A 50 -1.41 -5.76 -15.13
C GLY A 50 -0.47 -5.25 -14.05
N PHE A 51 -0.78 -5.53 -12.78
CA PHE A 51 0.07 -5.13 -11.66
C PHE A 51 0.94 -6.27 -11.14
N TRP A 52 0.89 -7.44 -11.78
CA TRP A 52 1.60 -8.61 -11.28
C TRP A 52 3.11 -8.42 -11.28
N HIS A 53 3.75 -8.96 -10.26
CA HIS A 53 5.20 -9.06 -10.17
C HIS A 53 5.53 -10.39 -9.50
N ASP A 54 6.64 -11.00 -9.92
CA ASP A 54 7.03 -12.32 -9.41
C ASP A 54 7.23 -12.36 -7.91
N ILE A 55 7.55 -11.22 -7.29
CA ILE A 55 7.74 -11.16 -5.83
C ILE A 55 6.48 -11.59 -5.09
N PHE A 56 5.31 -11.41 -5.70
CA PHE A 56 4.04 -11.76 -5.07
C PHE A 56 3.85 -13.27 -4.90
N ASN A 57 4.67 -14.08 -5.56
CA ASN A 57 4.64 -15.52 -5.34
C ASN A 57 4.98 -15.89 -3.89
N GLU A 58 5.71 -15.03 -3.20
CA GLU A 58 6.09 -15.26 -1.81
C GLU A 58 5.10 -14.69 -0.81
N ALA A 59 4.12 -13.92 -1.27
CA ALA A 59 3.17 -13.27 -0.38
C ALA A 59 2.16 -14.27 0.18
N THR A 60 1.81 -14.09 1.45
CA THR A 60 0.76 -14.86 2.11
C THR A 60 -0.46 -13.96 2.33
N PRO A 61 -1.62 -14.52 2.70
CA PRO A 61 -2.80 -13.68 2.98
C PRO A 61 -2.61 -12.65 4.09
N ASN A 62 -1.59 -12.80 4.91
CA ASN A 62 -1.30 -11.84 5.99
C ASN A 62 -0.27 -10.79 5.57
N ASP A 63 0.19 -10.82 4.34
CA ASP A 63 1.18 -9.87 3.82
C ASP A 63 0.50 -8.86 2.91
N ILE A 64 0.96 -7.60 2.97
CA ILE A 64 0.45 -6.55 2.09
C ILE A 64 1.27 -6.58 0.79
N CYS A 65 0.57 -6.70 -0.34
CA CYS A 65 1.19 -6.62 -1.66
C CYS A 65 1.02 -5.20 -2.20
N VAL A 66 2.14 -4.55 -2.53
CA VAL A 66 2.12 -3.20 -3.11
C VAL A 66 2.70 -3.27 -4.51
N SER A 67 1.94 -2.79 -5.49
CA SER A 67 2.38 -2.75 -6.88
C SER A 67 2.20 -1.33 -7.41
N ILE A 68 3.22 -0.81 -8.06
CA ILE A 68 3.29 0.58 -8.49
C ILE A 68 3.57 0.63 -9.99
N LYS A 69 2.75 1.38 -10.73
CA LYS A 69 3.06 1.71 -12.12
C LYS A 69 3.69 3.09 -12.17
N ALA A 70 4.86 3.18 -12.78
CA ALA A 70 5.60 4.43 -12.90
C ALA A 70 6.37 4.43 -14.21
N GLU A 71 6.63 5.61 -14.76
CA GLU A 71 7.46 5.71 -15.97
C GLU A 71 8.92 5.44 -15.67
N SER A 72 9.37 5.86 -14.50
CA SER A 72 10.75 5.67 -14.08
C SER A 72 11.00 4.22 -13.65
N ASP A 73 12.18 3.69 -13.97
CA ASP A 73 12.59 2.38 -13.47
C ASP A 73 13.58 2.50 -12.32
N ASP A 74 13.65 3.67 -11.69
CA ASP A 74 14.53 3.93 -10.57
C ASP A 74 14.09 3.13 -9.33
N PRO A 75 14.93 2.25 -8.81
CA PRO A 75 14.54 1.46 -7.62
C PRO A 75 14.29 2.29 -6.37
N ALA A 76 14.71 3.56 -6.35
CA ALA A 76 14.42 4.44 -5.22
C ALA A 76 12.92 4.64 -5.02
N ILE A 77 12.11 4.41 -6.05
CA ILE A 77 10.65 4.47 -5.91
C ILE A 77 10.18 3.49 -4.83
N ILE A 78 10.74 2.29 -4.80
CA ILE A 78 10.37 1.29 -3.79
C ILE A 78 10.67 1.80 -2.39
N GLU A 79 11.83 2.43 -2.18
CA GLU A 79 12.17 2.99 -0.87
C GLU A 79 11.22 4.10 -0.47
N THR A 80 10.91 5.00 -1.40
CA THR A 80 10.00 6.10 -1.15
C THR A 80 8.62 5.59 -0.74
N ILE A 81 8.09 4.65 -1.50
CA ILE A 81 6.75 4.12 -1.23
C ILE A 81 6.74 3.25 0.02
N SER A 82 7.81 2.49 0.25
CA SER A 82 7.92 1.69 1.47
C SER A 82 7.91 2.58 2.72
N SER A 83 8.63 3.71 2.68
CA SER A 83 8.62 4.67 3.79
C SER A 83 7.22 5.24 4.01
N ALA A 84 6.53 5.58 2.92
CA ALA A 84 5.17 6.09 3.03
C ALA A 84 4.22 5.04 3.61
N LEU A 85 4.43 3.77 3.25
CA LEU A 85 3.64 2.68 3.82
C LEU A 85 3.85 2.56 5.32
N GLU A 86 5.11 2.65 5.79
CA GLU A 86 5.40 2.58 7.21
C GLU A 86 4.72 3.73 7.96
N GLU A 87 4.75 4.93 7.38
CA GLU A 87 4.08 6.08 7.98
C GLU A 87 2.57 5.87 8.06
N ALA A 88 1.98 5.34 7.00
CA ALA A 88 0.55 5.07 6.97
C ALA A 88 0.16 4.05 8.03
N LEU A 89 0.96 2.99 8.18
CA LEU A 89 0.70 1.96 9.17
C LEU A 89 0.82 2.53 10.59
N ALA A 90 1.80 3.40 10.82
CA ALA A 90 1.97 4.04 12.12
C ALA A 90 0.78 4.93 12.45
N ASP A 91 0.29 5.69 11.47
CA ASP A 91 -0.87 6.55 11.66
C ASP A 91 -2.10 5.73 12.01
N ILE A 92 -2.31 4.63 11.34
CA ILE A 92 -3.45 3.74 11.61
C ILE A 92 -3.35 3.14 13.01
N ALA A 93 -2.16 2.71 13.39
CA ALA A 93 -1.93 2.10 14.70
C ALA A 93 -2.13 3.10 15.84
N ASN A 94 -1.87 4.37 15.58
CA ASN A 94 -2.00 5.42 16.59
C ASN A 94 -3.40 6.03 16.64
N GLY A 95 -4.24 5.67 15.75
CA GLY A 95 -5.47 6.22 15.84
C GLY A 95 -6.50 6.25 15.03
N GLN A 96 -6.16 6.14 15.34
CA GLN A 96 -6.75 6.49 14.99
C GLN A 96 -7.63 6.78 14.98
N LYS A 97 -7.65 7.09 15.35
CA LYS A 97 -8.13 7.60 15.46
C LYS A 97 -8.68 8.11 14.90
N SER A 98 -9.04 8.08 14.73
CA SER A 98 -9.47 8.69 14.12
C SER A 98 -9.99 9.07 13.64
N GLY A 99 -10.33 8.91 13.66
CA GLY A 99 -10.56 9.45 13.23
C GLY A 99 -10.82 9.97 12.99
N ASN A 100 -10.87 9.96 13.39
CA ASN A 100 -10.87 10.74 13.34
C ASN A 100 -10.63 11.36 13.09
N LYS A 101 -10.61 11.34 13.00
CA LYS A 101 -10.23 12.00 12.84
C LYS A 101 -10.26 12.52 12.32
N LEU A 102 -10.59 12.38 12.10
CA LEU A 102 -10.49 12.95 11.72
C LEU A 102 -10.54 13.65 11.88
N THR A 103 -10.57 13.79 12.04
CA THR A 103 -10.40 14.53 12.29
C THR A 103 -10.21 15.08 12.67
N THR A 104 -10.22 15.17 12.79
CA THR A 104 -9.86 15.81 13.29
C THR A 104 -9.59 16.32 13.73
N ARG A 105 -9.59 16.44 13.86
CA ARG A 105 -9.13 17.04 14.41
C ARG A 105 -9.02 17.53 14.91
N SER A 106 -9.11 17.45 14.81
CA SER A 106 -8.86 17.93 15.32
C SER A 106 -8.83 18.24 15.86
N GLU A 107 -8.92 18.27 15.89
CA GLU A 107 -8.75 18.58 16.44
C GLU A 107 -8.49 18.68 16.80
N GLU A 108 -8.51 18.56 16.83
CA GLU A 108 -8.20 18.59 17.21
C GLU A 108 -7.88 18.61 17.38
N HIS A 109 -8.26 18.83 17.57
CA HIS A 109 -7.88 18.80 17.71
C HIS A 109 -7.68 18.75 17.88
#